data_537471af0a8c8732169e73faa3e6b6f7
#
_entry.id   537471af0a8c8732169e73faa3e6b6f7
#
_cell.length_a   1.000
_cell.length_b   1.000
_cell.length_c   1.000
_cell.angle_alpha   90.00
_cell.angle_beta   90.00
_cell.angle_gamma   90.00
#
_symmetry.space_group_name_H-M   'P 1'
#
loop_
_entity.id
_entity.type
_entity.pdbx_description
1 polymer ?
#
loop_
_entity_poly.entity_id
_entity_poly.type
_entity_poly.pdbx_seq_one_letter_code
_entity_poly.pdbx_strand_id
1 'polypeptide(L)'
;MDIVSTRRLVRSEWFLAVSIATSLAFLLFGDALKADSADATVQAVVFIWLFLAILWSAMCVVRHAEHLAERLGEPLGTLILTLAVTAIEAASISAVMVHSRDQPTVMRDTIFAVIMIILNGMVGTSLLVGAWRHREQSYNLQGANIYLSVVVPLAVMSLIMPNYTHTTPGPTLSFYQQEFLGVMCIGLYAAFLAVQTGRHRGYFALEGEEDGHGHELSGGAAAPGASAWQHALLLLAYMIPVVYLAEQFGEPIDHMIRRLHAPAALGGVIIAALVATPEGIGAVRSALANKLQRSVNICLGSLLATIALTIPLMIVVAHLMGATIFLGLEGTSYVMLLLTLAVSVLTFGSGRTNVLQGAVHLILFIAYVLLIFQG
;
A
#
# COMPACT_ATOMS: atom_id res chain seq x y z
N MET A 1 22.31 -12.11 28.25
CA MET A 1 21.92 -12.03 26.84
C MET A 1 22.46 -13.30 26.20
N ASP A 2 21.59 -14.31 25.99
CA ASP A 2 22.01 -15.66 25.63
C ASP A 2 22.51 -15.73 24.17
N ILE A 3 23.75 -16.21 24.00
CA ILE A 3 24.40 -16.41 22.69
C ILE A 3 23.53 -17.29 21.76
N VAL A 4 22.71 -18.18 22.32
CA VAL A 4 21.77 -19.05 21.59
C VAL A 4 20.60 -18.26 20.98
N SER A 5 20.08 -17.24 21.68
CA SER A 5 19.00 -16.39 21.17
C SER A 5 19.47 -15.48 20.03
N THR A 6 20.69 -14.94 20.15
CA THR A 6 21.30 -14.08 19.13
C THR A 6 21.61 -14.85 17.84
N ARG A 7 22.08 -16.10 17.94
CA ARG A 7 22.31 -16.94 16.75
C ARG A 7 21.02 -17.33 16.03
N ARG A 8 19.93 -17.56 16.73
CA ARG A 8 18.61 -17.82 16.11
C ARG A 8 18.06 -16.56 15.42
N LEU A 9 18.21 -15.39 16.04
CA LEU A 9 17.81 -14.11 15.45
C LEU A 9 18.59 -13.82 14.17
N VAL A 10 19.90 -13.96 14.18
CA VAL A 10 20.76 -13.75 13.00
C VAL A 10 20.41 -14.74 11.88
N ARG A 11 20.01 -15.98 12.21
CA ARG A 11 19.61 -16.97 11.21
C ARG A 11 18.21 -16.70 10.64
N SER A 12 17.32 -16.06 11.40
CA SER A 12 16.00 -15.65 10.91
C SER A 12 16.05 -14.39 10.04
N GLU A 13 17.05 -13.54 10.26
CA GLU A 13 17.22 -12.24 9.58
C GLU A 13 18.33 -12.26 8.50
N TRP A 14 18.60 -13.44 7.91
CA TRP A 14 19.60 -13.59 6.84
C TRP A 14 19.34 -12.65 5.65
N PHE A 15 18.06 -12.32 5.41
CA PHE A 15 17.67 -11.46 4.29
C PHE A 15 18.08 -9.99 4.50
N LEU A 16 18.28 -9.56 5.77
CA LEU A 16 18.88 -8.25 6.04
C LEU A 16 20.26 -8.11 5.42
N ALA A 17 21.07 -9.19 5.51
CA ALA A 17 22.38 -9.21 4.86
C ALA A 17 22.26 -9.13 3.31
N VAL A 18 21.26 -9.77 2.72
CA VAL A 18 20.97 -9.65 1.26
C VAL A 18 20.56 -8.23 0.91
N SER A 19 19.66 -7.61 1.69
CA SER A 19 19.23 -6.22 1.46
C SER A 19 20.37 -5.23 1.54
N ILE A 20 21.23 -5.37 2.55
CA ILE A 20 22.42 -4.52 2.73
C ILE A 20 23.43 -4.76 1.60
N ALA A 21 23.70 -6.03 1.26
CA ALA A 21 24.61 -6.36 0.16
C ALA A 21 24.12 -5.83 -1.18
N THR A 22 22.80 -5.92 -1.45
CA THR A 22 22.19 -5.33 -2.65
C THR A 22 22.33 -3.81 -2.63
N SER A 23 22.05 -3.15 -1.51
CA SER A 23 22.21 -1.70 -1.38
C SER A 23 23.66 -1.27 -1.61
N LEU A 24 24.64 -1.99 -1.07
CA LEU A 24 26.05 -1.72 -1.29
C LEU A 24 26.46 -1.95 -2.76
N ALA A 25 25.94 -3.01 -3.40
CA ALA A 25 26.19 -3.26 -4.82
C ALA A 25 25.67 -2.10 -5.69
N PHE A 26 24.49 -1.57 -5.40
CA PHE A 26 23.94 -0.42 -6.12
C PHE A 26 24.65 0.89 -5.76
N LEU A 27 25.15 1.06 -4.55
CA LEU A 27 25.97 2.20 -4.17
C LEU A 27 27.31 2.23 -4.92
N LEU A 28 27.93 1.07 -5.13
CA LEU A 28 29.26 0.97 -5.75
C LEU A 28 29.22 0.84 -7.27
N PHE A 29 28.19 0.19 -7.81
CA PHE A 29 28.09 -0.18 -9.23
C PHE A 29 26.76 0.25 -9.86
N GLY A 30 25.97 1.09 -9.20
CA GLY A 30 24.61 1.47 -9.64
C GLY A 30 24.59 2.05 -11.05
N ASP A 31 25.50 2.97 -11.36
CA ASP A 31 25.57 3.61 -12.68
C ASP A 31 25.85 2.58 -13.80
N ALA A 32 26.68 1.58 -13.54
CA ALA A 32 26.97 0.52 -14.51
C ALA A 32 25.81 -0.48 -14.65
N LEU A 33 25.11 -0.79 -13.55
CA LEU A 33 23.98 -1.72 -13.54
C LEU A 33 22.71 -1.13 -14.19
N LYS A 34 22.54 0.20 -14.10
CA LYS A 34 21.40 0.93 -14.64
C LYS A 34 21.66 1.54 -16.03
N ALA A 35 22.88 1.42 -16.57
CA ALA A 35 23.26 2.05 -17.82
C ALA A 35 22.31 1.67 -18.97
N ASP A 36 21.91 2.67 -19.76
CA ASP A 36 21.06 2.50 -20.95
C ASP A 36 21.71 1.59 -22.02
N SER A 37 23.05 1.52 -22.02
CA SER A 37 23.84 0.66 -22.89
C SER A 37 23.88 -0.81 -22.46
N ALA A 38 23.32 -1.16 -21.29
CA ALA A 38 23.28 -2.54 -20.82
C ALA A 38 22.35 -3.41 -21.69
N ASP A 39 22.73 -4.68 -21.85
CA ASP A 39 21.91 -5.66 -22.57
C ASP A 39 20.51 -5.78 -21.95
N ALA A 40 19.52 -6.04 -22.79
CA ALA A 40 18.12 -6.25 -22.40
C ALA A 40 17.96 -7.23 -21.24
N THR A 41 18.76 -8.31 -21.30
CA THR A 41 18.74 -9.35 -20.28
C THR A 41 19.22 -8.82 -18.93
N VAL A 42 20.31 -8.02 -18.94
CA VAL A 42 20.84 -7.41 -17.71
C VAL A 42 19.84 -6.46 -17.10
N GLN A 43 19.22 -5.59 -17.88
CA GLN A 43 18.20 -4.66 -17.39
C GLN A 43 16.96 -5.40 -16.80
N ALA A 44 16.50 -6.47 -17.46
CA ALA A 44 15.40 -7.29 -16.95
C ALA A 44 15.78 -7.99 -15.64
N VAL A 45 16.99 -8.53 -15.54
CA VAL A 45 17.49 -9.17 -14.30
C VAL A 45 17.61 -8.14 -13.18
N VAL A 46 18.15 -6.95 -13.43
CA VAL A 46 18.25 -5.86 -12.46
C VAL A 46 16.87 -5.43 -11.97
N PHE A 47 15.91 -5.25 -12.88
CA PHE A 47 14.54 -4.90 -12.56
C PHE A 47 13.90 -5.95 -11.64
N ILE A 48 13.94 -7.22 -12.05
CA ILE A 48 13.33 -8.33 -11.27
C ILE A 48 14.04 -8.47 -9.91
N TRP A 49 15.36 -8.37 -9.87
CA TRP A 49 16.13 -8.46 -8.64
C TRP A 49 15.75 -7.34 -7.65
N LEU A 50 15.73 -6.09 -8.11
CA LEU A 50 15.32 -4.95 -7.27
C LEU A 50 13.89 -5.10 -6.79
N PHE A 51 12.96 -5.44 -7.68
CA PHE A 51 11.56 -5.66 -7.31
C PHE A 51 11.44 -6.69 -6.17
N LEU A 52 12.08 -7.85 -6.32
CA LEU A 52 12.04 -8.91 -5.32
C LEU A 52 12.78 -8.52 -4.02
N ALA A 53 13.90 -7.83 -4.11
CA ALA A 53 14.67 -7.39 -2.96
C ALA A 53 13.90 -6.36 -2.13
N ILE A 54 13.26 -5.37 -2.79
CA ILE A 54 12.42 -4.37 -2.12
C ILE A 54 11.19 -5.04 -1.51
N LEU A 55 10.48 -5.88 -2.28
CA LEU A 55 9.29 -6.58 -1.82
C LEU A 55 9.55 -7.42 -0.57
N TRP A 56 10.63 -8.21 -0.59
CA TRP A 56 10.96 -9.05 0.55
C TRP A 56 11.39 -8.23 1.77
N SER A 57 12.15 -7.16 1.55
CA SER A 57 12.54 -6.24 2.62
C SER A 57 11.31 -5.54 3.22
N ALA A 58 10.37 -5.10 2.39
CA ALA A 58 9.11 -4.52 2.83
C ALA A 58 8.28 -5.52 3.66
N MET A 59 8.21 -6.79 3.25
CA MET A 59 7.58 -7.84 4.06
C MET A 59 8.25 -8.02 5.42
N CYS A 60 9.59 -7.88 5.51
CA CYS A 60 10.30 -7.92 6.78
C CYS A 60 9.99 -6.69 7.64
N VAL A 61 9.91 -5.49 7.05
CA VAL A 61 9.49 -4.26 7.76
C VAL A 61 8.10 -4.45 8.36
N VAL A 62 7.12 -4.89 7.55
CA VAL A 62 5.74 -5.14 8.00
C VAL A 62 5.71 -6.16 9.13
N ARG A 63 6.42 -7.28 9.01
CA ARG A 63 6.54 -8.30 10.07
C ARG A 63 7.04 -7.72 11.39
N HIS A 64 8.10 -6.91 11.36
CA HIS A 64 8.63 -6.29 12.59
C HIS A 64 7.71 -5.20 13.13
N ALA A 65 7.03 -4.45 12.26
CA ALA A 65 6.01 -3.48 12.66
C ALA A 65 4.82 -4.16 13.35
N GLU A 66 4.35 -5.30 12.83
CA GLU A 66 3.29 -6.11 13.45
C GLU A 66 3.69 -6.61 14.85
N HIS A 67 4.88 -7.18 15.01
CA HIS A 67 5.36 -7.63 16.33
C HIS A 67 5.54 -6.47 17.32
N LEU A 68 5.93 -5.30 16.83
CA LEU A 68 6.03 -4.11 17.66
C LEU A 68 4.64 -3.61 18.06
N ALA A 69 3.69 -3.63 17.12
CA ALA A 69 2.30 -3.27 17.33
C ALA A 69 1.63 -4.17 18.38
N GLU A 70 1.81 -5.49 18.28
CA GLU A 70 1.30 -6.45 19.28
C GLU A 70 1.78 -6.16 20.70
N ARG A 71 3.03 -5.70 20.84
CA ARG A 71 3.63 -5.40 22.16
C ARG A 71 3.22 -4.07 22.74
N LEU A 72 3.02 -3.07 21.90
CA LEU A 72 2.65 -1.72 22.33
C LEU A 72 1.15 -1.58 22.55
N GLY A 73 0.37 -2.47 21.96
CA GLY A 73 -1.10 -2.42 22.02
C GLY A 73 -1.68 -1.20 21.31
N GLU A 74 -3.02 -1.11 21.35
CA GLU A 74 -3.74 0.00 20.73
C GLU A 74 -3.72 1.26 21.63
N PRO A 75 -3.61 2.48 21.06
CA PRO A 75 -3.57 2.80 19.61
C PRO A 75 -2.17 2.84 19.00
N LEU A 76 -1.09 2.71 19.78
CA LEU A 76 0.28 2.89 19.33
C LEU A 76 0.69 1.83 18.31
N GLY A 77 0.18 0.61 18.46
CA GLY A 77 0.47 -0.50 17.56
C GLY A 77 -0.01 -0.21 16.14
N THR A 78 -1.27 0.16 15.98
CA THR A 78 -1.84 0.53 14.69
C THR A 78 -1.09 1.71 14.05
N LEU A 79 -0.75 2.74 14.83
CA LEU A 79 0.00 3.89 14.33
C LEU A 79 1.38 3.50 13.78
N ILE A 80 2.14 2.67 14.50
CA ILE A 80 3.48 2.25 14.08
C ILE A 80 3.42 1.41 12.80
N LEU A 81 2.50 0.46 12.74
CA LEU A 81 2.32 -0.37 11.55
C LEU A 81 1.98 0.50 10.33
N THR A 82 1.00 1.37 10.48
CA THR A 82 0.57 2.27 9.40
C THR A 82 1.69 3.21 8.96
N LEU A 83 2.38 3.85 9.90
CA LEU A 83 3.48 4.77 9.58
C LEU A 83 4.64 4.05 8.89
N ALA A 84 4.95 2.81 9.27
CA ALA A 84 6.00 2.02 8.62
C ALA A 84 5.65 1.72 7.14
N VAL A 85 4.42 1.27 6.88
CA VAL A 85 3.95 0.99 5.51
C VAL A 85 3.88 2.28 4.68
N THR A 86 3.29 3.35 5.24
CA THR A 86 3.19 4.65 4.55
C THR A 86 4.58 5.24 4.24
N ALA A 87 5.56 5.05 5.13
CA ALA A 87 6.92 5.51 4.88
C ALA A 87 7.57 4.79 3.69
N ILE A 88 7.36 3.48 3.54
CA ILE A 88 7.84 2.72 2.37
C ILE A 88 7.15 3.21 1.10
N GLU A 89 5.83 3.38 1.15
CA GLU A 89 5.03 3.86 0.02
C GLU A 89 5.48 5.25 -0.42
N ALA A 90 5.56 6.19 0.51
CA ALA A 90 5.98 7.55 0.25
C ALA A 90 7.41 7.63 -0.29
N ALA A 91 8.34 6.85 0.25
CA ALA A 91 9.70 6.77 -0.27
C ALA A 91 9.73 6.25 -1.71
N SER A 92 8.95 5.20 -2.01
CA SER A 92 8.86 4.62 -3.36
C SER A 92 8.27 5.60 -4.37
N ILE A 93 7.19 6.31 -4.01
CA ILE A 93 6.57 7.32 -4.88
C ILE A 93 7.51 8.51 -5.07
N SER A 94 8.12 9.01 -3.99
CA SER A 94 9.07 10.12 -4.05
C SER A 94 10.27 9.80 -4.94
N ALA A 95 10.79 8.58 -4.85
CA ALA A 95 11.90 8.12 -5.67
C ALA A 95 11.57 8.20 -7.16
N VAL A 96 10.38 7.72 -7.55
CA VAL A 96 9.95 7.80 -8.95
C VAL A 96 9.68 9.24 -9.36
N MET A 97 9.07 10.07 -8.51
CA MET A 97 8.89 11.51 -8.81
C MET A 97 10.22 12.24 -9.09
N VAL A 98 11.28 11.89 -8.36
CA VAL A 98 12.61 12.51 -8.57
C VAL A 98 13.19 12.15 -9.93
N HIS A 99 13.02 10.89 -10.37
CA HIS A 99 13.56 10.40 -11.65
C HIS A 99 12.66 10.77 -12.83
N SER A 100 11.34 10.80 -12.65
CA SER A 100 10.35 11.09 -13.69
C SER A 100 9.87 12.54 -13.63
N ARG A 101 10.80 13.51 -13.56
CA ARG A 101 10.48 14.96 -13.47
C ARG A 101 9.56 15.45 -14.59
N ASP A 102 9.57 14.82 -15.74
CA ASP A 102 8.73 15.14 -16.90
C ASP A 102 7.33 14.51 -16.83
N GLN A 103 7.02 13.76 -15.76
CA GLN A 103 5.74 13.08 -15.58
C GLN A 103 5.04 13.56 -14.30
N PRO A 104 4.35 14.70 -14.34
CA PRO A 104 3.71 15.29 -13.15
C PRO A 104 2.51 14.49 -12.63
N THR A 105 2.08 13.46 -13.35
CA THR A 105 0.93 12.59 -13.02
C THR A 105 1.31 11.35 -12.23
N VAL A 106 2.59 11.04 -12.03
CA VAL A 106 3.05 9.79 -11.38
C VAL A 106 2.42 9.56 -10.02
N MET A 107 2.32 10.61 -9.20
CA MET A 107 1.66 10.54 -7.90
C MET A 107 0.20 10.11 -8.02
N ARG A 108 -0.56 10.79 -8.88
CA ARG A 108 -1.97 10.49 -9.17
C ARG A 108 -2.14 9.05 -9.64
N ASP A 109 -1.33 8.65 -10.62
CA ASP A 109 -1.42 7.34 -11.25
C ASP A 109 -1.07 6.22 -10.25
N THR A 110 -0.12 6.47 -9.34
CA THR A 110 0.23 5.52 -8.27
C THR A 110 -0.89 5.41 -7.23
N ILE A 111 -1.43 6.52 -6.73
CA ILE A 111 -2.54 6.49 -5.76
C ILE A 111 -3.76 5.80 -6.37
N PHE A 112 -4.09 6.12 -7.62
CA PHE A 112 -5.18 5.46 -8.34
C PHE A 112 -4.92 3.95 -8.49
N ALA A 113 -3.70 3.55 -8.85
CA ALA A 113 -3.31 2.14 -8.95
C ALA A 113 -3.46 1.42 -7.59
N VAL A 114 -3.04 2.04 -6.48
CA VAL A 114 -3.23 1.47 -5.13
C VAL A 114 -4.71 1.24 -4.85
N ILE A 115 -5.59 2.22 -5.13
CA ILE A 115 -7.05 2.07 -4.95
C ILE A 115 -7.56 0.88 -5.77
N MET A 116 -7.17 0.76 -7.05
CA MET A 116 -7.62 -0.30 -7.93
C MET A 116 -7.09 -1.68 -7.49
N ILE A 117 -5.82 -1.76 -7.09
CA ILE A 117 -5.22 -2.99 -6.58
C ILE A 117 -5.91 -3.43 -5.29
N ILE A 118 -6.12 -2.52 -4.33
CA ILE A 118 -6.71 -2.88 -3.05
C ILE A 118 -8.18 -3.22 -3.20
N LEU A 119 -9.02 -2.32 -3.75
CA LEU A 119 -10.47 -2.54 -3.83
C LEU A 119 -10.87 -3.62 -4.82
N ASN A 120 -10.16 -3.73 -5.93
CA ASN A 120 -10.55 -4.70 -6.96
C ASN A 120 -9.67 -5.96 -6.95
N GLY A 121 -8.35 -5.82 -6.82
CA GLY A 121 -7.43 -6.95 -6.80
C GLY A 121 -7.46 -7.72 -5.48
N MET A 122 -7.13 -7.05 -4.36
CA MET A 122 -7.00 -7.71 -3.05
C MET A 122 -8.36 -8.10 -2.48
N VAL A 123 -9.33 -7.18 -2.46
CA VAL A 123 -10.70 -7.46 -2.02
C VAL A 123 -11.30 -8.54 -2.90
N GLY A 124 -11.24 -8.38 -4.24
CA GLY A 124 -11.78 -9.35 -5.17
C GLY A 124 -11.21 -10.76 -4.96
N THR A 125 -9.88 -10.88 -4.82
CA THR A 125 -9.23 -12.17 -4.56
C THR A 125 -9.64 -12.74 -3.20
N SER A 126 -9.63 -11.92 -2.15
CA SER A 126 -9.99 -12.36 -0.79
C SER A 126 -11.42 -12.88 -0.72
N LEU A 127 -12.37 -12.12 -1.31
CA LEU A 127 -13.77 -12.54 -1.36
C LEU A 127 -13.98 -13.78 -2.20
N LEU A 128 -13.32 -13.87 -3.37
CA LEU A 128 -13.45 -15.02 -4.25
C LEU A 128 -12.93 -16.30 -3.60
N VAL A 129 -11.68 -16.29 -3.10
CA VAL A 129 -11.07 -17.50 -2.51
C VAL A 129 -11.70 -17.87 -1.17
N GLY A 130 -12.10 -16.87 -0.38
CA GLY A 130 -12.80 -17.05 0.88
C GLY A 130 -14.17 -17.72 0.67
N ALA A 131 -14.99 -17.17 -0.23
CA ALA A 131 -16.30 -17.70 -0.55
C ALA A 131 -16.24 -19.06 -1.29
N TRP A 132 -15.21 -19.27 -2.13
CA TRP A 132 -14.99 -20.58 -2.76
C TRP A 132 -14.77 -21.68 -1.73
N ARG A 133 -14.00 -21.36 -0.66
CA ARG A 133 -13.69 -22.34 0.40
C ARG A 133 -14.79 -22.49 1.44
N HIS A 134 -15.46 -21.38 1.80
CA HIS A 134 -16.38 -21.32 2.95
C HIS A 134 -17.83 -21.00 2.54
N ARG A 135 -18.14 -20.89 1.22
CA ARG A 135 -19.42 -20.53 0.59
C ARG A 135 -19.84 -19.08 0.87
N GLU A 136 -20.12 -18.76 2.11
CA GLU A 136 -20.43 -17.39 2.58
C GLU A 136 -19.57 -17.08 3.79
N GLN A 137 -19.11 -15.85 3.86
CA GLN A 137 -18.39 -15.32 5.01
C GLN A 137 -19.05 -14.00 5.45
N SER A 138 -19.03 -13.74 6.75
CA SER A 138 -19.59 -12.53 7.35
C SER A 138 -18.49 -11.61 7.86
N TYR A 139 -18.81 -10.35 7.92
CA TYR A 139 -18.00 -9.29 8.52
C TYR A 139 -18.93 -8.24 9.16
N ASN A 140 -18.38 -7.39 10.03
CA ASN A 140 -19.15 -6.34 10.67
C ASN A 140 -19.46 -5.23 9.67
N LEU A 141 -20.75 -5.08 9.35
CA LEU A 141 -21.27 -4.09 8.40
C LEU A 141 -20.95 -2.65 8.82
N GLN A 142 -21.04 -2.36 10.12
CA GLN A 142 -20.79 -1.01 10.64
C GLN A 142 -19.34 -0.61 10.46
N GLY A 143 -18.40 -1.52 10.75
CA GLY A 143 -16.96 -1.30 10.54
C GLY A 143 -16.63 -1.02 9.08
N ALA A 144 -17.13 -1.86 8.16
CA ALA A 144 -16.90 -1.66 6.72
C ALA A 144 -17.47 -0.32 6.22
N ASN A 145 -18.67 0.05 6.67
CA ASN A 145 -19.29 1.32 6.31
C ASN A 145 -18.52 2.54 6.86
N ILE A 146 -17.93 2.45 8.05
CA ILE A 146 -17.08 3.52 8.60
C ILE A 146 -15.87 3.74 7.72
N TYR A 147 -15.17 2.66 7.30
CA TYR A 147 -14.05 2.78 6.36
C TYR A 147 -14.46 3.50 5.06
N LEU A 148 -15.54 3.03 4.42
CA LEU A 148 -15.99 3.59 3.15
C LEU A 148 -16.51 5.02 3.28
N SER A 149 -17.13 5.39 4.41
CA SER A 149 -17.59 6.75 4.67
C SER A 149 -16.44 7.78 4.70
N VAL A 150 -15.22 7.33 4.96
CA VAL A 150 -14.01 8.18 4.93
C VAL A 150 -13.27 8.02 3.60
N VAL A 151 -13.08 6.80 3.11
CA VAL A 151 -12.37 6.51 1.86
C VAL A 151 -13.02 7.19 0.65
N VAL A 152 -14.36 7.10 0.53
CA VAL A 152 -15.07 7.65 -0.64
C VAL A 152 -14.89 9.17 -0.77
N PRO A 153 -15.16 9.99 0.26
CA PRO A 153 -14.90 11.42 0.19
C PRO A 153 -13.43 11.75 -0.08
N LEU A 154 -12.49 11.06 0.59
CA LEU A 154 -11.06 11.30 0.39
C LEU A 154 -10.63 11.01 -1.06
N ALA A 155 -11.05 9.88 -1.64
CA ALA A 155 -10.73 9.52 -3.02
C ALA A 155 -11.35 10.52 -4.02
N VAL A 156 -12.61 10.92 -3.82
CA VAL A 156 -13.30 11.87 -4.70
C VAL A 156 -12.67 13.26 -4.62
N MET A 157 -12.42 13.76 -3.41
CA MET A 157 -11.83 15.09 -3.21
C MET A 157 -10.40 15.18 -3.73
N SER A 158 -9.64 14.08 -3.65
CA SER A 158 -8.25 14.06 -4.09
C SER A 158 -8.10 13.87 -5.59
N LEU A 159 -8.88 12.94 -6.18
CA LEU A 159 -8.64 12.46 -7.54
C LEU A 159 -9.70 12.91 -8.56
N ILE A 160 -10.83 13.43 -8.12
CA ILE A 160 -11.91 13.88 -8.99
C ILE A 160 -12.07 15.40 -8.94
N MET A 161 -12.17 15.97 -7.74
CA MET A 161 -12.42 17.41 -7.55
C MET A 161 -11.41 18.32 -8.27
N PRO A 162 -10.10 17.98 -8.37
CA PRO A 162 -9.15 18.84 -9.08
C PRO A 162 -9.51 19.15 -10.53
N ASN A 163 -10.29 18.28 -11.19
CA ASN A 163 -10.74 18.50 -12.57
C ASN A 163 -11.84 19.58 -12.69
N TYR A 164 -12.50 19.92 -11.60
CA TYR A 164 -13.65 20.82 -11.57
C TYR A 164 -13.33 22.16 -10.88
N THR A 165 -12.08 22.33 -10.40
CA THR A 165 -11.64 23.61 -9.86
C THR A 165 -11.15 24.53 -10.98
N HIS A 166 -11.41 25.82 -10.84
CA HIS A 166 -11.06 26.84 -11.85
C HIS A 166 -10.01 27.84 -11.37
N THR A 167 -9.46 27.64 -10.16
CA THR A 167 -8.46 28.55 -9.55
C THR A 167 -7.07 28.41 -10.14
N THR A 168 -6.78 27.21 -10.69
CA THR A 168 -5.51 26.87 -11.34
C THR A 168 -5.79 26.19 -12.68
N PRO A 169 -4.90 26.30 -13.67
CA PRO A 169 -5.09 25.62 -14.95
C PRO A 169 -4.89 24.11 -14.83
N GLY A 170 -5.70 23.36 -15.58
CA GLY A 170 -5.62 21.89 -15.63
C GLY A 170 -6.15 21.19 -14.37
N PRO A 171 -5.89 19.89 -14.22
CA PRO A 171 -6.37 19.08 -13.09
C PRO A 171 -5.49 19.27 -11.83
N THR A 172 -5.26 20.54 -11.47
CA THR A 172 -4.41 20.94 -10.34
C THR A 172 -5.23 21.66 -9.27
N LEU A 173 -4.67 21.77 -8.09
CA LEU A 173 -5.24 22.51 -6.96
C LEU A 173 -4.36 23.72 -6.64
N SER A 174 -4.97 24.84 -6.27
CA SER A 174 -4.27 25.99 -5.73
C SER A 174 -3.60 25.64 -4.38
N PHE A 175 -2.62 26.47 -3.96
CA PHE A 175 -1.93 26.25 -2.67
C PHE A 175 -2.92 26.05 -1.52
N TYR A 176 -3.91 26.93 -1.35
CA TYR A 176 -4.90 26.82 -0.27
C TYR A 176 -5.78 25.56 -0.38
N GLN A 177 -6.09 25.11 -1.60
CA GLN A 177 -6.84 23.89 -1.81
C GLN A 177 -6.01 22.64 -1.47
N GLN A 178 -4.70 22.65 -1.78
CA GLN A 178 -3.78 21.57 -1.39
C GLN A 178 -3.62 21.50 0.13
N GLU A 179 -3.44 22.64 0.80
CA GLU A 179 -3.38 22.70 2.27
C GLU A 179 -4.68 22.19 2.92
N PHE A 180 -5.84 22.63 2.41
CA PHE A 180 -7.13 22.14 2.87
C PHE A 180 -7.27 20.64 2.68
N LEU A 181 -6.89 20.12 1.52
CA LEU A 181 -6.92 18.67 1.25
C LEU A 181 -6.03 17.91 2.23
N GLY A 182 -4.80 18.40 2.47
CA GLY A 182 -3.88 17.81 3.43
C GLY A 182 -4.45 17.77 4.86
N VAL A 183 -4.99 18.88 5.33
CA VAL A 183 -5.62 18.96 6.67
C VAL A 183 -6.85 18.07 6.76
N MET A 184 -7.68 18.03 5.72
CA MET A 184 -8.85 17.15 5.65
C MET A 184 -8.44 15.67 5.71
N CYS A 185 -7.42 15.27 4.96
CA CYS A 185 -6.92 13.90 4.97
C CYS A 185 -6.45 13.48 6.37
N ILE A 186 -5.58 14.27 6.99
CA ILE A 186 -5.05 13.98 8.32
C ILE A 186 -6.17 14.04 9.38
N GLY A 187 -7.06 15.02 9.30
CA GLY A 187 -8.16 15.20 10.25
C GLY A 187 -9.16 14.04 10.23
N LEU A 188 -9.57 13.59 9.04
CA LEU A 188 -10.47 12.45 8.88
C LEU A 188 -9.81 11.15 9.32
N TYR A 189 -8.51 10.96 9.05
CA TYR A 189 -7.77 9.80 9.52
C TYR A 189 -7.64 9.78 11.05
N ALA A 190 -7.33 10.92 11.67
CA ALA A 190 -7.27 11.03 13.12
C ALA A 190 -8.65 10.76 13.78
N ALA A 191 -9.73 11.29 13.19
CA ALA A 191 -11.09 11.00 13.64
C ALA A 191 -11.43 9.51 13.51
N PHE A 192 -11.06 8.89 12.37
CA PHE A 192 -11.22 7.45 12.16
C PHE A 192 -10.47 6.63 13.22
N LEU A 193 -9.19 6.94 13.47
CA LEU A 193 -8.41 6.26 14.51
C LEU A 193 -9.03 6.41 15.90
N ALA A 194 -9.55 7.58 16.24
CA ALA A 194 -10.25 7.80 17.51
C ALA A 194 -11.52 6.93 17.63
N VAL A 195 -12.24 6.69 16.54
CA VAL A 195 -13.39 5.78 16.48
C VAL A 195 -12.92 4.32 16.62
N GLN A 196 -11.89 3.93 15.86
CA GLN A 196 -11.37 2.56 15.80
C GLN A 196 -10.79 2.10 17.13
N THR A 197 -10.03 2.97 17.82
CA THR A 197 -9.32 2.63 19.06
C THR A 197 -10.14 2.97 20.31
N GLY A 198 -11.19 3.76 20.16
CA GLY A 198 -12.01 4.26 21.25
C GLY A 198 -13.30 3.47 21.48
N ARG A 199 -14.40 4.21 21.67
CA ARG A 199 -15.71 3.71 22.09
C ARG A 199 -16.37 2.71 21.13
N HIS A 200 -15.99 2.71 19.86
CA HIS A 200 -16.58 1.89 18.81
C HIS A 200 -15.64 0.76 18.32
N ARG A 201 -14.68 0.37 19.14
CA ARG A 201 -13.71 -0.70 18.83
C ARG A 201 -14.41 -1.99 18.37
N GLY A 202 -15.56 -2.35 18.94
CA GLY A 202 -16.33 -3.54 18.57
C GLY A 202 -16.83 -3.56 17.13
N TYR A 203 -16.88 -2.42 16.42
CA TYR A 203 -17.26 -2.39 14.99
C TYR A 203 -16.20 -3.02 14.08
N PHE A 204 -14.96 -3.10 14.55
CA PHE A 204 -13.83 -3.67 13.81
C PHE A 204 -13.51 -5.12 14.21
N ALA A 205 -14.33 -5.72 15.08
CA ALA A 205 -14.28 -7.12 15.50
C ALA A 205 -15.59 -7.84 15.13
N LEU A 206 -15.57 -9.16 15.03
CA LEU A 206 -16.78 -9.99 15.00
C LEU A 206 -17.24 -10.30 16.43
N GLU A 207 -18.55 -10.33 16.65
CA GLU A 207 -19.12 -10.80 17.90
C GLU A 207 -18.66 -12.23 18.19
N GLY A 208 -17.97 -12.44 19.32
CA GLY A 208 -17.38 -13.71 19.71
C GLY A 208 -15.86 -13.81 19.61
N GLU A 209 -15.17 -12.84 19.00
CA GLU A 209 -13.69 -12.76 19.00
C GLU A 209 -13.12 -11.89 20.14
N GLU A 210 -13.98 -11.32 21.00
CA GLU A 210 -13.55 -10.40 22.07
C GLU A 210 -12.71 -11.03 23.18
N ASP A 211 -12.71 -12.37 23.33
CA ASP A 211 -12.03 -13.07 24.43
C ASP A 211 -10.75 -13.85 24.04
N GLY A 212 -10.32 -13.79 22.81
CA GLY A 212 -9.18 -14.54 22.32
C GLY A 212 -8.10 -13.67 21.69
N HIS A 213 -7.16 -13.25 22.49
CA HIS A 213 -5.78 -12.85 22.16
C HIS A 213 -5.55 -12.22 20.77
N GLY A 214 -5.09 -10.97 20.81
CA GLY A 214 -4.64 -10.18 19.69
C GLY A 214 -3.76 -10.93 18.69
N HIS A 215 -4.01 -10.61 17.44
CA HIS A 215 -3.08 -10.69 16.30
C HIS A 215 -2.11 -11.88 16.20
N GLU A 216 -2.63 -13.06 15.85
CA GLU A 216 -1.79 -14.04 15.16
C GLU A 216 -1.75 -13.73 13.66
N LEU A 217 -0.94 -12.75 13.25
CA LEU A 217 -0.76 -12.38 11.84
C LEU A 217 0.39 -13.08 11.15
N SER A 218 1.28 -13.74 11.85
CA SER A 218 2.46 -14.33 11.22
C SER A 218 2.48 -15.82 11.34
N GLY A 219 2.30 -16.52 10.21
CA GLY A 219 2.78 -17.90 10.05
C GLY A 219 4.31 -18.02 10.00
N GLY A 220 5.03 -17.05 10.57
CA GLY A 220 6.46 -17.12 10.84
C GLY A 220 6.62 -17.11 12.36
N ALA A 221 7.14 -18.23 12.90
CA ALA A 221 7.44 -18.32 14.32
C ALA A 221 8.24 -17.08 14.75
N ALA A 222 7.60 -16.18 15.51
CA ALA A 222 8.33 -15.15 16.22
C ALA A 222 9.42 -15.86 17.05
N ALA A 223 10.66 -15.42 16.94
CA ALA A 223 11.71 -15.94 17.78
C ALA A 223 11.28 -15.65 19.23
N PRO A 224 10.99 -16.68 20.06
CA PRO A 224 10.52 -16.46 21.41
C PRO A 224 11.62 -15.74 22.18
N GLY A 225 11.39 -14.48 22.54
CA GLY A 225 12.31 -13.72 23.37
C GLY A 225 12.89 -12.41 22.83
N ALA A 226 12.63 -12.02 21.57
CA ALA A 226 13.10 -10.71 21.08
C ALA A 226 12.33 -9.57 21.79
N SER A 227 13.05 -8.54 22.28
CA SER A 227 12.46 -7.39 22.97
C SER A 227 11.80 -6.43 21.95
N ALA A 228 10.87 -5.56 22.41
CA ALA A 228 10.27 -4.52 21.55
C ALA A 228 11.35 -3.64 20.90
N TRP A 229 12.42 -3.33 21.63
CA TRP A 229 13.56 -2.58 21.11
C TRP A 229 14.28 -3.27 19.95
N GLN A 230 14.40 -4.61 20.01
CA GLN A 230 15.02 -5.38 18.92
C GLN A 230 14.16 -5.34 17.65
N HIS A 231 12.83 -5.46 17.78
CA HIS A 231 11.93 -5.30 16.64
C HIS A 231 11.96 -3.88 16.07
N ALA A 232 12.02 -2.85 16.90
CA ALA A 232 12.17 -1.46 16.45
C ALA A 232 13.50 -1.24 15.72
N LEU A 233 14.60 -1.79 16.23
CA LEU A 233 15.90 -1.69 15.58
C LEU A 233 15.94 -2.43 14.24
N LEU A 234 15.37 -3.64 14.17
CA LEU A 234 15.30 -4.43 12.94
C LEU A 234 14.37 -3.77 11.90
N LEU A 235 13.25 -3.19 12.34
CA LEU A 235 12.37 -2.40 11.47
C LEU A 235 13.15 -1.27 10.80
N LEU A 236 13.89 -0.47 11.57
CA LEU A 236 14.72 0.61 11.04
C LEU A 236 15.86 0.09 10.16
N ALA A 237 16.47 -1.04 10.53
CA ALA A 237 17.54 -1.66 9.76
C ALA A 237 17.08 -2.16 8.38
N TYR A 238 15.84 -2.64 8.24
CA TYR A 238 15.24 -2.98 6.95
C TYR A 238 14.71 -1.75 6.21
N MET A 239 14.20 -0.73 6.94
CA MET A 239 13.64 0.47 6.33
C MET A 239 14.69 1.22 5.49
N ILE A 240 15.93 1.34 5.98
CA ILE A 240 17.01 2.05 5.28
C ILE A 240 17.29 1.43 3.90
N PRO A 241 17.57 0.12 3.77
CA PRO A 241 17.72 -0.53 2.47
C PRO A 241 16.49 -0.39 1.57
N VAL A 242 15.27 -0.53 2.12
CA VAL A 242 14.04 -0.41 1.33
C VAL A 242 13.92 0.97 0.68
N VAL A 243 14.11 2.04 1.46
CA VAL A 243 14.04 3.41 0.96
C VAL A 243 15.10 3.65 -0.11
N TYR A 244 16.33 3.24 0.15
CA TYR A 244 17.44 3.39 -0.80
C TYR A 244 17.20 2.60 -2.10
N LEU A 245 16.81 1.32 -1.99
CA LEU A 245 16.56 0.48 -3.15
C LEU A 245 15.33 0.93 -3.94
N ALA A 246 14.30 1.48 -3.28
CA ALA A 246 13.16 2.08 -3.95
C ALA A 246 13.57 3.29 -4.80
N GLU A 247 14.51 4.12 -4.30
CA GLU A 247 15.10 5.21 -5.09
C GLU A 247 15.86 4.68 -6.31
N GLN A 248 16.66 3.62 -6.15
CA GLN A 248 17.37 3.00 -7.27
C GLN A 248 16.45 2.31 -8.29
N PHE A 249 15.21 1.99 -7.91
CA PHE A 249 14.27 1.26 -8.75
C PHE A 249 13.56 2.14 -9.78
N GLY A 250 13.50 3.46 -9.58
CA GLY A 250 12.83 4.38 -10.50
C GLY A 250 13.36 4.29 -11.93
N GLU A 251 14.65 4.33 -12.10
CA GLU A 251 15.33 4.24 -13.42
C GLU A 251 15.09 2.90 -14.15
N PRO A 252 15.26 1.72 -13.51
CA PRO A 252 14.85 0.43 -14.08
C PRO A 252 13.37 0.34 -14.47
N ILE A 253 12.46 0.97 -13.74
CA ILE A 253 11.05 1.05 -14.13
C ILE A 253 10.91 1.80 -15.44
N ASP A 254 11.50 3.01 -15.55
CA ASP A 254 11.42 3.84 -16.75
C ASP A 254 12.05 3.15 -17.96
N HIS A 255 13.17 2.46 -17.79
CA HIS A 255 13.80 1.68 -18.84
C HIS A 255 12.89 0.53 -19.33
N MET A 256 12.25 -0.18 -18.41
CA MET A 256 11.34 -1.27 -18.75
C MET A 256 10.11 -0.74 -19.48
N ILE A 257 9.52 0.36 -19.03
CA ILE A 257 8.37 1.02 -19.67
C ILE A 257 8.71 1.44 -21.11
N ARG A 258 9.83 2.15 -21.29
CA ARG A 258 10.28 2.58 -22.63
C ARG A 258 10.54 1.39 -23.56
N ARG A 259 11.16 0.34 -23.06
CA ARG A 259 11.52 -0.85 -23.83
C ARG A 259 10.31 -1.67 -24.28
N LEU A 260 9.33 -1.79 -23.42
CA LEU A 260 8.07 -2.49 -23.70
C LEU A 260 7.08 -1.62 -24.47
N HIS A 261 7.42 -0.35 -24.76
CA HIS A 261 6.48 0.65 -25.31
C HIS A 261 5.18 0.71 -24.49
N ALA A 262 5.31 0.53 -23.15
CA ALA A 262 4.18 0.50 -22.25
C ALA A 262 3.78 1.93 -21.82
N PRO A 263 2.52 2.15 -21.46
CA PRO A 263 2.08 3.44 -20.93
C PRO A 263 2.79 3.81 -19.64
N ALA A 264 3.06 5.11 -19.43
CA ALA A 264 3.74 5.61 -18.24
C ALA A 264 3.02 5.25 -16.92
N ALA A 265 1.68 5.17 -16.96
CA ALA A 265 0.86 4.74 -15.82
C ALA A 265 1.24 3.36 -15.26
N LEU A 266 1.88 2.48 -16.07
CA LEU A 266 2.36 1.18 -15.60
C LEU A 266 3.39 1.30 -14.49
N GLY A 267 4.19 2.38 -14.47
CA GLY A 267 5.14 2.65 -13.39
C GLY A 267 4.44 2.78 -12.03
N GLY A 268 3.35 3.53 -11.99
CA GLY A 268 2.51 3.65 -10.79
C GLY A 268 1.93 2.31 -10.35
N VAL A 269 1.50 1.46 -11.29
CA VAL A 269 0.99 0.11 -10.98
C VAL A 269 2.06 -0.79 -10.39
N ILE A 270 3.28 -0.75 -10.92
CA ILE A 270 4.40 -1.55 -10.41
C ILE A 270 4.72 -1.17 -8.96
N ILE A 271 4.78 0.13 -8.67
CA ILE A 271 5.02 0.64 -7.32
C ILE A 271 3.87 0.26 -6.39
N ALA A 272 2.64 0.49 -6.83
CA ALA A 272 1.45 0.15 -6.05
C ALA A 272 1.38 -1.35 -5.75
N ALA A 273 1.69 -2.21 -6.72
CA ALA A 273 1.75 -3.65 -6.53
C ALA A 273 2.83 -4.05 -5.52
N LEU A 274 4.02 -3.42 -5.60
CA LEU A 274 5.12 -3.68 -4.68
C LEU A 274 4.72 -3.37 -3.23
N VAL A 275 4.09 -2.23 -3.00
CA VAL A 275 3.69 -1.77 -1.66
C VAL A 275 2.49 -2.56 -1.13
N ALA A 276 1.47 -2.81 -1.95
CA ALA A 276 0.24 -3.49 -1.53
C ALA A 276 0.37 -5.02 -1.38
N THR A 277 1.42 -5.63 -1.93
CA THR A 277 1.57 -7.11 -1.90
C THR A 277 1.67 -7.69 -0.48
N PRO A 278 2.42 -7.12 0.49
CA PRO A 278 2.48 -7.64 1.85
C PRO A 278 1.09 -7.73 2.51
N GLU A 279 0.31 -6.64 2.43
CA GLU A 279 -1.05 -6.60 2.95
C GLU A 279 -1.97 -7.54 2.18
N GLY A 280 -1.82 -7.62 0.86
CA GLY A 280 -2.60 -8.52 0.01
C GLY A 280 -2.45 -9.98 0.42
N ILE A 281 -1.22 -10.42 0.70
CA ILE A 281 -0.95 -11.77 1.20
C ILE A 281 -1.64 -11.98 2.56
N GLY A 282 -1.57 -11.01 3.47
CA GLY A 282 -2.23 -11.05 4.77
C GLY A 282 -3.75 -11.15 4.65
N ALA A 283 -4.36 -10.32 3.78
CA ALA A 283 -5.79 -10.30 3.55
C ALA A 283 -6.31 -11.64 2.98
N VAL A 284 -5.66 -12.16 1.94
CA VAL A 284 -6.02 -13.45 1.32
C VAL A 284 -5.90 -14.62 2.31
N ARG A 285 -4.80 -14.67 3.08
CA ARG A 285 -4.62 -15.69 4.13
C ARG A 285 -5.71 -15.63 5.18
N SER A 286 -6.11 -14.43 5.60
CA SER A 286 -7.20 -14.23 6.58
C SER A 286 -8.54 -14.72 6.02
N ALA A 287 -8.87 -14.41 4.77
CA ALA A 287 -10.07 -14.88 4.11
C ALA A 287 -10.10 -16.44 3.98
N LEU A 288 -8.98 -17.05 3.59
CA LEU A 288 -8.83 -18.51 3.54
C LEU A 288 -8.96 -19.19 4.91
N ALA A 289 -8.59 -18.49 5.99
CA ALA A 289 -8.74 -18.95 7.37
C ALA A 289 -10.13 -18.71 7.97
N ASN A 290 -11.11 -18.28 7.16
CA ASN A 290 -12.47 -17.90 7.58
C ASN A 290 -12.50 -16.68 8.54
N LYS A 291 -11.52 -15.80 8.44
CA LYS A 291 -11.43 -14.55 9.22
C LYS A 291 -11.64 -13.35 8.27
N LEU A 292 -12.83 -13.28 7.64
CA LEU A 292 -13.09 -12.26 6.63
C LEU A 292 -13.07 -10.83 7.21
N GLN A 293 -13.53 -10.64 8.45
CA GLN A 293 -13.44 -9.36 9.15
C GLN A 293 -12.01 -8.81 9.13
N ARG A 294 -11.03 -9.66 9.42
CA ARG A 294 -9.62 -9.30 9.41
C ARG A 294 -9.14 -8.94 8.00
N SER A 295 -9.56 -9.70 6.99
CA SER A 295 -9.26 -9.39 5.59
C SER A 295 -9.80 -8.01 5.17
N VAL A 296 -11.04 -7.70 5.55
CA VAL A 296 -11.70 -6.41 5.30
C VAL A 296 -10.95 -5.28 6.01
N ASN A 297 -10.59 -5.45 7.28
CA ASN A 297 -9.82 -4.48 8.04
C ASN A 297 -8.44 -4.21 7.42
N ILE A 298 -7.75 -5.25 6.94
CA ILE A 298 -6.46 -5.09 6.25
C ILE A 298 -6.66 -4.27 4.96
N CYS A 299 -7.57 -4.68 4.08
CA CYS A 299 -7.77 -4.03 2.79
C CYS A 299 -8.24 -2.57 2.94
N LEU A 300 -9.33 -2.35 3.68
CA LEU A 300 -9.91 -1.01 3.81
C LEU A 300 -9.07 -0.10 4.70
N GLY A 301 -8.39 -0.67 5.72
CA GLY A 301 -7.49 0.07 6.59
C GLY A 301 -6.24 0.55 5.86
N SER A 302 -5.59 -0.33 5.09
CA SER A 302 -4.44 0.01 4.24
C SER A 302 -4.84 1.09 3.22
N LEU A 303 -5.97 0.92 2.52
CA LEU A 303 -6.45 1.91 1.57
C LEU A 303 -6.69 3.28 2.21
N LEU A 304 -7.37 3.30 3.35
CA LEU A 304 -7.63 4.55 4.06
C LEU A 304 -6.33 5.24 4.49
N ALA A 305 -5.40 4.47 5.04
CA ALA A 305 -4.10 4.98 5.47
C ALA A 305 -3.29 5.56 4.30
N THR A 306 -3.23 4.83 3.18
CA THR A 306 -2.58 5.29 1.95
C THR A 306 -3.15 6.62 1.49
N ILE A 307 -4.44 6.72 1.25
CA ILE A 307 -5.03 7.98 0.77
C ILE A 307 -4.81 9.11 1.79
N ALA A 308 -5.07 8.84 3.06
CA ALA A 308 -5.07 9.86 4.10
C ALA A 308 -3.69 10.37 4.50
N LEU A 309 -2.63 9.57 4.37
CA LEU A 309 -1.27 9.94 4.80
C LEU A 309 -0.34 10.20 3.62
N THR A 310 -0.47 9.42 2.53
CA THR A 310 0.40 9.58 1.36
C THR A 310 0.10 10.87 0.61
N ILE A 311 -1.17 11.26 0.46
CA ILE A 311 -1.51 12.52 -0.24
C ILE A 311 -0.92 13.76 0.45
N PRO A 312 -1.13 14.01 1.75
CA PRO A 312 -0.51 15.15 2.43
C PRO A 312 1.00 15.14 2.36
N LEU A 313 1.61 13.96 2.54
CA LEU A 313 3.06 13.83 2.49
C LEU A 313 3.61 14.16 1.10
N MET A 314 2.95 13.69 0.04
CA MET A 314 3.35 14.01 -1.34
C MET A 314 3.14 15.48 -1.69
N ILE A 315 2.12 16.14 -1.15
CA ILE A 315 1.95 17.59 -1.28
C ILE A 315 3.16 18.31 -0.67
N VAL A 316 3.58 17.90 0.52
CA VAL A 316 4.77 18.48 1.18
C VAL A 316 6.03 18.23 0.35
N VAL A 317 6.25 17.01 -0.11
CA VAL A 317 7.42 16.64 -0.95
C VAL A 317 7.44 17.48 -2.23
N ALA A 318 6.32 17.64 -2.92
CA ALA A 318 6.24 18.41 -4.14
C ALA A 318 6.52 19.89 -3.89
N HIS A 319 6.01 20.48 -2.79
CA HIS A 319 6.34 21.85 -2.41
C HIS A 319 7.85 22.04 -2.15
N LEU A 320 8.47 21.07 -1.45
CA LEU A 320 9.93 21.12 -1.20
C LEU A 320 10.75 21.00 -2.49
N MET A 321 10.24 20.26 -3.48
CA MET A 321 10.88 20.09 -4.78
C MET A 321 10.54 21.21 -5.79
N GLY A 322 9.58 22.09 -5.49
CA GLY A 322 9.04 23.07 -6.43
C GLY A 322 8.31 22.41 -7.62
N ALA A 323 7.76 21.21 -7.45
CA ALA A 323 7.08 20.46 -8.49
C ALA A 323 5.57 20.75 -8.49
N THR A 324 4.98 20.80 -9.69
CA THR A 324 3.53 20.90 -9.83
C THR A 324 2.91 19.50 -9.77
N ILE A 325 1.86 19.34 -8.96
CA ILE A 325 1.14 18.06 -8.82
C ILE A 325 -0.14 18.11 -9.63
N PHE A 326 -0.35 17.08 -10.45
CA PHE A 326 -1.60 16.84 -11.16
C PHE A 326 -2.33 15.69 -10.46
N LEU A 327 -3.42 16.00 -9.77
CA LEU A 327 -4.18 15.01 -8.98
C LEU A 327 -5.43 14.51 -9.69
N GLY A 328 -6.08 15.34 -10.50
CA GLY A 328 -7.34 14.98 -11.15
C GLY A 328 -7.19 13.87 -12.18
N LEU A 329 -8.00 12.80 -12.03
CA LEU A 329 -8.10 11.71 -12.99
C LEU A 329 -8.91 12.13 -14.21
N GLU A 330 -8.49 11.70 -15.40
CA GLU A 330 -9.15 12.01 -16.66
C GLU A 330 -9.62 10.75 -17.39
N GLY A 331 -10.54 10.94 -18.35
CA GLY A 331 -10.96 9.88 -19.25
C GLY A 331 -11.51 8.64 -18.55
N THR A 332 -10.99 7.48 -18.94
CA THR A 332 -11.42 6.16 -18.48
C THR A 332 -11.12 5.93 -17.00
N SER A 333 -10.01 6.47 -16.49
CA SER A 333 -9.59 6.34 -15.08
C SER A 333 -10.60 6.96 -14.11
N TYR A 334 -11.17 8.11 -14.48
CA TYR A 334 -12.25 8.76 -13.71
C TYR A 334 -13.47 7.85 -13.58
N VAL A 335 -13.93 7.26 -14.69
CA VAL A 335 -15.09 6.36 -14.72
C VAL A 335 -14.80 5.10 -13.91
N MET A 336 -13.61 4.53 -14.05
CA MET A 336 -13.19 3.34 -13.31
C MET A 336 -13.14 3.57 -11.81
N LEU A 337 -12.67 4.74 -11.35
CA LEU A 337 -12.69 5.09 -9.94
C LEU A 337 -14.12 5.14 -9.40
N LEU A 338 -15.02 5.87 -10.06
CA LEU A 338 -16.41 5.98 -9.64
C LEU A 338 -17.11 4.62 -9.60
N LEU A 339 -16.92 3.79 -10.64
CA LEU A 339 -17.49 2.45 -10.70
C LEU A 339 -16.95 1.57 -9.56
N THR A 340 -15.63 1.61 -9.30
CA THR A 340 -15.01 0.87 -8.21
C THR A 340 -15.55 1.28 -6.85
N LEU A 341 -15.67 2.58 -6.58
CA LEU A 341 -16.24 3.08 -5.32
C LEU A 341 -17.71 2.67 -5.17
N ALA A 342 -18.51 2.80 -6.23
CA ALA A 342 -19.92 2.39 -6.21
C ALA A 342 -20.09 0.88 -5.95
N VAL A 343 -19.33 0.04 -6.66
CA VAL A 343 -19.35 -1.42 -6.46
C VAL A 343 -18.86 -1.78 -5.06
N SER A 344 -17.84 -1.10 -4.53
CA SER A 344 -17.36 -1.34 -3.16
C SER A 344 -18.44 -1.01 -2.12
N VAL A 345 -19.14 0.10 -2.26
CA VAL A 345 -20.26 0.45 -1.36
C VAL A 345 -21.36 -0.61 -1.43
N LEU A 346 -21.73 -1.10 -2.61
CA LEU A 346 -22.71 -2.17 -2.77
C LEU A 346 -22.23 -3.50 -2.17
N THR A 347 -20.98 -3.88 -2.42
CA THR A 347 -20.38 -5.11 -1.89
C THR A 347 -20.37 -5.11 -0.38
N PHE A 348 -19.90 -4.02 0.23
CA PHE A 348 -19.78 -3.91 1.67
C PHE A 348 -21.05 -3.47 2.38
N GLY A 349 -22.13 -3.22 1.65
CA GLY A 349 -23.44 -2.85 2.20
C GLY A 349 -24.28 -4.00 2.75
N SER A 350 -23.85 -5.27 2.61
CA SER A 350 -24.67 -6.44 2.98
C SER A 350 -24.24 -7.17 4.25
N GLY A 351 -23.00 -6.95 4.73
CA GLY A 351 -22.43 -7.67 5.89
C GLY A 351 -22.08 -9.14 5.62
N ARG A 352 -22.35 -9.64 4.42
CA ARG A 352 -22.01 -10.99 3.94
C ARG A 352 -21.51 -10.95 2.52
N THR A 353 -20.68 -11.90 2.16
CA THR A 353 -20.10 -11.97 0.83
C THR A 353 -20.31 -13.34 0.20
N ASN A 354 -20.26 -13.34 -1.14
CA ASN A 354 -20.31 -14.54 -1.95
C ASN A 354 -19.30 -14.47 -3.10
N VAL A 355 -19.17 -15.57 -3.83
CA VAL A 355 -18.25 -15.72 -4.97
C VAL A 355 -18.48 -14.64 -6.04
N LEU A 356 -19.74 -14.26 -6.30
CA LEU A 356 -20.07 -13.30 -7.36
C LEU A 356 -19.48 -11.91 -7.08
N GLN A 357 -19.55 -11.45 -5.83
CA GLN A 357 -18.98 -10.15 -5.44
C GLN A 357 -17.47 -10.13 -5.64
N GLY A 358 -16.76 -11.20 -5.26
CA GLY A 358 -15.33 -11.34 -5.51
C GLY A 358 -15.00 -11.35 -7.01
N ALA A 359 -15.80 -12.06 -7.81
CA ALA A 359 -15.63 -12.12 -9.27
C ALA A 359 -15.84 -10.75 -9.93
N VAL A 360 -16.85 -9.98 -9.50
CA VAL A 360 -17.10 -8.61 -10.02
C VAL A 360 -15.89 -7.70 -9.78
N HIS A 361 -15.34 -7.68 -8.58
CA HIS A 361 -14.15 -6.90 -8.28
C HIS A 361 -12.95 -7.33 -9.13
N LEU A 362 -12.71 -8.64 -9.30
CA LEU A 362 -11.61 -9.12 -10.14
C LEU A 362 -11.79 -8.77 -11.62
N ILE A 363 -13.02 -8.78 -12.13
CA ILE A 363 -13.31 -8.33 -13.50
C ILE A 363 -12.98 -6.83 -13.64
N LEU A 364 -13.33 -6.01 -12.65
CA LEU A 364 -12.96 -4.59 -12.64
C LEU A 364 -11.43 -4.40 -12.57
N PHE A 365 -10.73 -5.24 -11.82
CA PHE A 365 -9.27 -5.21 -11.80
C PHE A 365 -8.66 -5.56 -13.16
N ILE A 366 -9.16 -6.61 -13.81
CA ILE A 366 -8.72 -7.02 -15.15
C ILE A 366 -9.04 -5.90 -16.16
N ALA A 367 -10.24 -5.31 -16.10
CA ALA A 367 -10.61 -4.18 -16.95
C ALA A 367 -9.68 -2.98 -16.75
N TYR A 368 -9.34 -2.66 -15.50
CA TYR A 368 -8.37 -1.61 -15.19
C TYR A 368 -7.00 -1.88 -15.83
N VAL A 369 -6.46 -3.08 -15.64
CA VAL A 369 -5.17 -3.46 -16.25
C VAL A 369 -5.23 -3.36 -17.77
N LEU A 370 -6.33 -3.79 -18.39
CA LEU A 370 -6.53 -3.73 -19.84
C LEU A 370 -6.58 -2.28 -20.34
N LEU A 371 -7.30 -1.41 -19.62
CA LEU A 371 -7.41 0.02 -19.95
C LEU A 371 -6.09 0.79 -19.81
N ILE A 372 -5.15 0.34 -18.99
CA ILE A 372 -3.79 0.93 -18.95
C ILE A 372 -3.12 0.82 -20.33
N PHE A 373 -3.33 -0.29 -21.05
CA PHE A 373 -2.70 -0.53 -22.35
C PHE A 373 -3.51 -0.03 -23.55
N GLN A 374 -4.79 0.24 -23.39
CA GLN A 374 -5.73 0.56 -24.50
C GLN A 374 -6.54 1.85 -24.28
N GLY A 375 -6.36 2.53 -23.13
CA GLY A 375 -7.12 3.72 -22.74
C GLY A 375 -6.52 5.04 -23.16
#